data_210df806686802a77488ff68beef00e5
#
_entry.id   210df806686802a77488ff68beef00e5
#
_cell.length_a   1.000
_cell.length_b   1.000
_cell.length_c   1.000
_cell.angle_alpha   90.00
_cell.angle_beta   90.00
_cell.angle_gamma   90.00
#
_symmetry.space_group_name_H-M   'P 1'
#
loop_
_entity.id
_entity.type
_entity.pdbx_description
1 polymer ?
#
loop_
_entity_poly.entity_id
_entity_poly.type
_entity_poly.pdbx_seq_one_letter_code
_entity_poly.pdbx_strand_id
1 'polypeptide(L)'
;MTKILSQRSNFSPLIFHRQFWNSLNIVWNKYDRKRVQEIGPDRACAEWLVRCGGSVRFKNWGTFSSHFNTIPAGASNQFKIEEIRAINASITSEGFAHLDGLSDLKKIHLEKCDQICDSSIARCNKVKDSLESIELIDLAQISENGLAYLAGL
;
A
#
# COMPACT_ATOMS: atom_id res chain seq x y z
N MET A 1 -37.35 37.02 28.40
CA MET A 1 -37.59 35.82 27.57
C MET A 1 -36.33 35.54 26.75
N THR A 2 -35.50 34.64 27.19
CA THR A 2 -34.23 34.29 26.48
C THR A 2 -34.50 33.13 25.55
N LYS A 3 -34.50 33.35 24.24
CA LYS A 3 -34.58 32.28 23.23
C LYS A 3 -33.22 31.57 23.13
N ILE A 4 -33.12 30.37 23.62
CA ILE A 4 -31.99 29.48 23.36
C ILE A 4 -32.23 28.86 21.98
N LEU A 5 -31.48 29.34 20.96
CA LEU A 5 -31.43 28.70 19.65
C LEU A 5 -30.46 27.51 19.73
N SER A 6 -31.03 26.32 19.88
CA SER A 6 -30.29 25.07 19.71
C SER A 6 -29.90 24.92 18.24
N GLN A 7 -28.67 25.20 17.89
CA GLN A 7 -28.10 24.79 16.62
C GLN A 7 -27.87 23.27 16.65
N ARG A 8 -28.77 22.54 16.03
CA ARG A 8 -28.53 21.13 15.67
C ARG A 8 -27.52 21.14 14.52
N SER A 9 -26.28 20.79 14.80
CA SER A 9 -25.30 20.47 13.78
C SER A 9 -25.78 19.21 13.06
N ASN A 10 -26.31 19.39 11.85
CA ASN A 10 -26.62 18.29 10.96
C ASN A 10 -25.31 17.68 10.45
N PHE A 11 -24.65 16.86 11.27
CA PHE A 11 -23.59 15.98 10.82
C PHE A 11 -24.25 14.85 10.02
N SER A 12 -24.09 14.91 8.69
CA SER A 12 -24.53 13.83 7.83
C SER A 12 -23.73 12.55 8.18
N PRO A 13 -24.37 11.42 8.46
CA PRO A 13 -23.70 10.15 8.74
C PRO A 13 -22.71 9.75 7.64
N LEU A 14 -22.96 10.13 6.39
CA LEU A 14 -22.09 9.87 5.24
C LEU A 14 -20.77 10.65 5.31
N ILE A 15 -20.77 11.89 5.82
CA ILE A 15 -19.55 12.70 5.97
C ILE A 15 -18.68 12.10 7.08
N PHE A 16 -19.28 11.70 8.20
CA PHE A 16 -18.55 11.08 9.29
C PHE A 16 -17.91 9.74 8.86
N HIS A 17 -18.63 8.91 8.13
CA HIS A 17 -18.13 7.64 7.61
C HIS A 17 -16.94 7.85 6.66
N ARG A 18 -17.03 8.81 5.73
CA ARG A 18 -15.95 9.13 4.80
C ARG A 18 -14.69 9.65 5.52
N GLN A 19 -14.86 10.54 6.49
CA GLN A 19 -13.73 11.07 7.29
C GLN A 19 -13.06 9.99 8.13
N PHE A 20 -13.83 9.09 8.71
CA PHE A 20 -13.31 7.97 9.48
C PHE A 20 -12.44 7.04 8.62
N TRP A 21 -12.91 6.64 7.43
CA TRP A 21 -12.14 5.80 6.52
C TRP A 21 -10.88 6.50 6.00
N ASN A 22 -10.94 7.79 5.71
CA ASN A 22 -9.76 8.56 5.32
C ASN A 22 -8.71 8.58 6.43
N SER A 23 -9.12 8.74 7.69
CA SER A 23 -8.20 8.72 8.83
C SER A 23 -7.55 7.36 9.02
N LEU A 24 -8.30 6.26 8.86
CA LEU A 24 -7.75 4.90 8.89
C LEU A 24 -6.75 4.66 7.76
N ASN A 25 -7.05 5.12 6.55
CA ASN A 25 -6.15 4.98 5.42
C ASN A 25 -4.80 5.69 5.66
N ILE A 26 -4.81 6.87 6.26
CA ILE A 26 -3.58 7.59 6.64
C ILE A 26 -2.75 6.75 7.62
N VAL A 27 -3.39 6.20 8.66
CA VAL A 27 -2.71 5.38 9.67
C VAL A 27 -2.16 4.09 9.07
N TRP A 28 -2.93 3.42 8.22
CA TRP A 28 -2.56 2.13 7.63
C TRP A 28 -1.43 2.24 6.61
N ASN A 29 -1.34 3.37 5.92
CA ASN A 29 -0.29 3.62 4.94
C ASN A 29 0.98 4.26 5.52
N LYS A 30 0.96 4.64 6.80
CA LYS A 30 2.12 5.26 7.45
C LYS A 30 3.29 4.29 7.49
N TYR A 31 4.44 4.75 7.00
CA TYR A 31 5.69 4.01 7.10
C TYR A 31 6.22 4.05 8.54
N ASP A 32 6.36 2.89 9.15
CA ASP A 32 6.94 2.73 10.49
C ASP A 32 8.35 2.16 10.41
N ARG A 33 9.33 3.06 10.44
CA ARG A 33 10.74 2.70 10.40
C ARG A 33 11.17 1.77 11.53
N LYS A 34 10.62 1.97 12.73
CA LYS A 34 10.94 1.13 13.89
C LYS A 34 10.44 -0.29 13.67
N ARG A 35 9.21 -0.43 13.20
CA ARG A 35 8.63 -1.72 12.86
C ARG A 35 9.44 -2.45 11.77
N VAL A 36 9.86 -1.73 10.73
CA VAL A 36 10.71 -2.30 9.66
C VAL A 36 12.05 -2.80 10.22
N GLN A 37 12.66 -2.08 11.16
CA GLN A 37 13.89 -2.54 11.82
C GLN A 37 13.69 -3.78 12.69
N GLU A 38 12.54 -3.90 13.35
CA GLU A 38 12.22 -5.04 14.23
C GLU A 38 11.92 -6.33 13.47
N ILE A 39 11.13 -6.25 12.39
CA ILE A 39 10.61 -7.44 11.68
C ILE A 39 11.15 -7.63 10.26
N GLY A 40 11.93 -6.69 9.76
CA GLY A 40 12.48 -6.67 8.41
C GLY A 40 11.54 -6.07 7.36
N PRO A 41 12.10 -5.61 6.22
CA PRO A 41 11.35 -4.91 5.18
C PRO A 41 10.28 -5.78 4.52
N ASP A 42 10.57 -7.02 4.20
CA ASP A 42 9.65 -7.93 3.52
C ASP A 42 8.38 -8.17 4.35
N ARG A 43 8.55 -8.48 5.63
CA ARG A 43 7.40 -8.70 6.52
C ARG A 43 6.62 -7.41 6.77
N ALA A 44 7.30 -6.29 6.99
CA ALA A 44 6.65 -5.00 7.18
C ALA A 44 5.84 -4.58 5.94
N CYS A 45 6.38 -4.80 4.74
CA CYS A 45 5.67 -4.58 3.48
C CYS A 45 4.45 -5.49 3.34
N ALA A 46 4.58 -6.78 3.68
CA ALA A 46 3.46 -7.72 3.65
C ALA A 46 2.34 -7.30 4.62
N GLU A 47 2.69 -6.93 5.86
CA GLU A 47 1.73 -6.45 6.86
C GLU A 47 1.01 -5.17 6.40
N TRP A 48 1.74 -4.22 5.80
CA TRP A 48 1.15 -3.01 5.22
C TRP A 48 0.16 -3.34 4.11
N LEU A 49 0.59 -4.13 3.13
CA LEU A 49 -0.21 -4.41 1.95
C LEU A 49 -1.49 -5.18 2.29
N VAL A 50 -1.39 -6.20 3.14
CA VAL A 50 -2.55 -6.98 3.61
C VAL A 50 -3.52 -6.11 4.41
N ARG A 51 -3.03 -5.20 5.23
CA ARG A 51 -3.85 -4.23 5.98
C ARG A 51 -4.63 -3.30 5.05
N CYS A 52 -4.04 -2.93 3.93
CA CYS A 52 -4.67 -2.07 2.92
C CYS A 52 -5.54 -2.85 1.90
N GLY A 53 -5.72 -4.16 2.07
CA GLY A 53 -6.55 -5.00 1.20
C GLY A 53 -5.83 -5.59 0.00
N GLY A 54 -4.50 -5.53 -0.03
CA GLY A 54 -3.67 -6.19 -1.04
C GLY A 54 -3.21 -7.59 -0.61
N SER A 55 -2.32 -8.17 -1.39
CA SER A 55 -1.73 -9.49 -1.14
C SER A 55 -0.29 -9.55 -1.64
N VAL A 56 0.49 -10.43 -1.04
CA VAL A 56 1.88 -10.69 -1.43
C VAL A 56 2.10 -12.16 -1.70
N ARG A 57 3.03 -12.47 -2.60
CA ARG A 57 3.54 -13.82 -2.78
C ARG A 57 5.02 -13.83 -2.41
N PHE A 58 5.35 -14.72 -1.50
CA PHE A 58 6.74 -14.93 -1.10
C PHE A 58 7.47 -15.83 -2.10
N LYS A 59 8.77 -15.66 -2.19
CA LYS A 59 9.65 -16.46 -3.03
C LYS A 59 9.49 -17.97 -2.72
N ASN A 60 9.37 -18.77 -3.76
CA ASN A 60 9.10 -20.21 -3.68
C ASN A 60 7.74 -20.60 -3.12
N TRP A 61 6.82 -19.66 -2.93
CA TRP A 61 5.44 -19.96 -2.54
C TRP A 61 4.54 -20.03 -3.77
N GLY A 62 3.62 -21.01 -3.79
CA GLY A 62 2.64 -21.16 -4.87
C GLY A 62 1.39 -20.30 -4.70
N THR A 63 1.20 -19.67 -3.55
CA THR A 63 -0.03 -18.93 -3.19
C THR A 63 0.26 -17.53 -2.67
N PHE A 64 -0.74 -16.65 -2.80
CA PHE A 64 -0.71 -15.32 -2.22
C PHE A 64 -1.16 -15.33 -0.76
N SER A 65 -0.49 -14.53 0.06
CA SER A 65 -0.89 -14.18 1.42
C SER A 65 -1.74 -12.91 1.38
N SER A 66 -3.01 -13.02 1.70
CA SER A 66 -3.99 -11.91 1.76
C SER A 66 -4.55 -11.65 3.16
N HIS A 67 -4.09 -12.40 4.15
CA HIS A 67 -4.50 -12.27 5.54
C HIS A 67 -3.28 -12.28 6.47
N PHE A 68 -3.39 -11.58 7.60
CA PHE A 68 -2.30 -11.52 8.59
C PHE A 68 -1.78 -12.88 9.03
N ASN A 69 -2.69 -13.84 9.23
CA ASN A 69 -2.34 -15.20 9.68
C ASN A 69 -1.58 -16.02 8.63
N THR A 70 -1.57 -15.57 7.37
CA THR A 70 -0.84 -16.23 6.28
C THR A 70 0.54 -15.61 6.05
N ILE A 71 0.87 -14.52 6.75
CA ILE A 71 2.21 -13.93 6.72
C ILE A 71 3.10 -14.79 7.63
N PRO A 72 4.23 -15.32 7.12
CA PRO A 72 5.06 -16.21 7.92
C PRO A 72 5.67 -15.49 9.13
N ALA A 73 5.59 -16.15 10.28
CA ALA A 73 6.28 -15.75 11.50
C ALA A 73 7.69 -16.31 11.48
N GLY A 74 8.70 -15.47 11.39
CA GLY A 74 10.10 -15.93 11.36
C GLY A 74 11.09 -14.79 11.35
N ALA A 75 12.37 -15.11 11.35
CA ALA A 75 13.44 -14.13 11.28
C ALA A 75 13.34 -13.29 10.01
N SER A 76 13.67 -12.02 10.11
CA SER A 76 13.46 -10.97 9.09
C SER A 76 14.03 -11.26 7.70
N ASN A 77 14.94 -12.22 7.58
CA ASN A 77 15.64 -12.55 6.32
C ASN A 77 15.19 -13.88 5.69
N GLN A 78 14.25 -14.59 6.30
CA GLN A 78 13.86 -15.94 5.87
C GLN A 78 12.88 -15.93 4.69
N PHE A 79 12.05 -14.89 4.60
CA PHE A 79 10.98 -14.82 3.61
C PHE A 79 11.13 -13.53 2.81
N LYS A 80 11.27 -13.66 1.51
CA LYS A 80 11.41 -12.57 0.57
C LYS A 80 10.14 -12.42 -0.29
N ILE A 81 9.64 -11.22 -0.42
CA ILE A 81 8.51 -10.94 -1.31
C ILE A 81 9.02 -10.99 -2.76
N GLU A 82 8.34 -11.78 -3.57
CA GLU A 82 8.59 -11.89 -5.01
C GLU A 82 7.53 -11.16 -5.84
N GLU A 83 6.28 -11.12 -5.38
CA GLU A 83 5.19 -10.46 -6.09
C GLU A 83 4.26 -9.72 -5.12
N ILE A 84 3.85 -8.51 -5.54
CA ILE A 84 2.84 -7.68 -4.88
C ILE A 84 1.62 -7.58 -5.78
N ARG A 85 0.42 -7.75 -5.21
CA ARG A 85 -0.85 -7.55 -5.89
C ARG A 85 -1.78 -6.69 -5.06
N ALA A 86 -2.22 -5.58 -5.64
CA ALA A 86 -3.19 -4.67 -5.05
C ALA A 86 -4.34 -4.43 -6.02
N ILE A 87 -5.52 -4.98 -5.72
CA ILE A 87 -6.74 -4.84 -6.52
C ILE A 87 -7.81 -4.23 -5.62
N ASN A 88 -8.37 -3.08 -5.99
CA ASN A 88 -9.28 -2.30 -5.14
C ASN A 88 -8.73 -2.05 -3.73
N ALA A 89 -7.41 -1.92 -3.59
CA ALA A 89 -6.75 -1.76 -2.30
C ALA A 89 -6.64 -0.28 -1.90
N SER A 90 -6.69 -0.02 -0.59
CA SER A 90 -6.59 1.33 -0.02
C SER A 90 -5.14 1.77 0.19
N ILE A 91 -4.26 1.42 -0.75
CA ILE A 91 -2.86 1.84 -0.74
C ILE A 91 -2.71 3.28 -1.22
N THR A 92 -1.78 4.01 -0.62
CA THR A 92 -1.47 5.40 -0.98
C THR A 92 0.00 5.55 -1.36
N SER A 93 0.34 6.68 -1.99
CA SER A 93 1.75 6.99 -2.34
C SER A 93 2.69 6.95 -1.14
N GLU A 94 2.23 7.31 0.05
CA GLU A 94 3.03 7.24 1.28
C GLU A 94 3.40 5.80 1.64
N GLY A 95 2.45 4.87 1.51
CA GLY A 95 2.65 3.46 1.79
C GLY A 95 3.71 2.79 0.91
N PHE A 96 3.97 3.32 -0.29
CA PHE A 96 5.04 2.82 -1.17
C PHE A 96 6.44 2.97 -0.56
N ALA A 97 6.61 3.71 0.53
CA ALA A 97 7.86 3.70 1.29
C ALA A 97 8.21 2.30 1.83
N HIS A 98 7.21 1.40 2.00
CA HIS A 98 7.44 0.00 2.40
C HIS A 98 8.13 -0.85 1.33
N LEU A 99 8.30 -0.36 0.09
CA LEU A 99 9.12 -1.03 -0.92
C LEU A 99 10.61 -0.91 -0.62
N ASP A 100 11.02 0.05 0.22
CA ASP A 100 12.42 0.26 0.55
C ASP A 100 13.00 -0.94 1.32
N GLY A 101 14.10 -1.47 0.81
CA GLY A 101 14.78 -2.64 1.38
C GLY A 101 14.31 -4.00 0.86
N LEU A 102 13.30 -4.06 -0.03
CA LEU A 102 12.97 -5.30 -0.74
C LEU A 102 14.04 -5.60 -1.80
N SER A 103 14.55 -6.82 -1.80
CA SER A 103 15.66 -7.25 -2.67
C SER A 103 15.26 -8.24 -3.75
N ASP A 104 14.13 -8.90 -3.60
CA ASP A 104 13.70 -10.01 -4.48
C ASP A 104 12.35 -9.74 -5.16
N LEU A 105 11.82 -8.53 -5.07
CA LEU A 105 10.54 -8.17 -5.67
C LEU A 105 10.66 -8.08 -7.20
N LYS A 106 9.99 -9.00 -7.91
CA LYS A 106 10.02 -9.13 -9.36
C LYS A 106 8.80 -8.56 -10.04
N LYS A 107 7.64 -8.64 -9.40
CA LYS A 107 6.38 -8.25 -10.03
C LYS A 107 5.52 -7.39 -9.11
N ILE A 108 4.98 -6.31 -9.68
CA ILE A 108 3.98 -5.45 -9.05
C ILE A 108 2.73 -5.43 -9.95
N HIS A 109 1.56 -5.75 -9.39
CA HIS A 109 0.27 -5.63 -10.04
C HIS A 109 -0.62 -4.67 -9.26
N LEU A 110 -1.01 -3.57 -9.90
CA LEU A 110 -1.87 -2.53 -9.33
C LEU A 110 -3.11 -2.36 -10.21
N GLU A 111 -4.29 -2.56 -9.62
CA GLU A 111 -5.55 -2.45 -10.32
C GLU A 111 -6.59 -1.70 -9.46
N LYS A 112 -7.26 -0.70 -10.05
CA LYS A 112 -8.36 0.05 -9.41
C LYS A 112 -8.01 0.58 -8.01
N CYS A 113 -6.82 1.15 -7.86
CA CYS A 113 -6.37 1.75 -6.61
C CYS A 113 -6.42 3.27 -6.72
N ASP A 114 -7.48 3.89 -6.20
CA ASP A 114 -7.83 5.30 -6.45
C ASP A 114 -6.87 6.31 -5.80
N GLN A 115 -6.04 5.90 -4.85
CA GLN A 115 -5.18 6.80 -4.08
C GLN A 115 -3.71 6.72 -4.46
N ILE A 116 -3.37 6.02 -5.53
CA ILE A 116 -2.02 6.01 -6.09
C ILE A 116 -1.93 6.96 -7.28
N CYS A 117 -0.82 7.69 -7.33
CA CYS A 117 -0.55 8.69 -8.35
C CYS A 117 0.90 8.57 -8.86
N ASP A 118 1.33 9.48 -9.70
CA ASP A 118 2.67 9.47 -10.31
C ASP A 118 3.80 9.30 -9.30
N SER A 119 3.68 9.91 -8.10
CA SER A 119 4.68 9.77 -7.04
C SER A 119 4.78 8.34 -6.49
N SER A 120 3.71 7.55 -6.56
CA SER A 120 3.75 6.12 -6.20
C SER A 120 4.61 5.35 -7.18
N ILE A 121 4.43 5.62 -8.46
CA ILE A 121 5.21 4.97 -9.54
C ILE A 121 6.69 5.36 -9.43
N ALA A 122 6.98 6.64 -9.16
CA ALA A 122 8.36 7.08 -8.92
C ALA A 122 9.05 6.32 -7.78
N ARG A 123 8.32 5.93 -6.73
CA ARG A 123 8.86 5.13 -5.62
C ARG A 123 9.20 3.69 -5.99
N CYS A 124 8.65 3.14 -7.08
CA CYS A 124 9.03 1.82 -7.59
C CYS A 124 10.51 1.76 -8.01
N ASN A 125 11.16 2.89 -8.26
CA ASN A 125 12.61 2.95 -8.48
C ASN A 125 13.44 2.39 -7.31
N LYS A 126 12.86 2.27 -6.10
CA LYS A 126 13.51 1.65 -4.95
C LYS A 126 13.79 0.16 -5.13
N VAL A 127 13.06 -0.48 -5.99
CA VAL A 127 13.16 -1.93 -6.27
C VAL A 127 13.57 -2.22 -7.72
N LYS A 128 14.05 -1.22 -8.45
CA LYS A 128 14.40 -1.32 -9.87
C LYS A 128 15.40 -2.45 -10.16
N ASP A 129 16.32 -2.73 -9.24
CA ASP A 129 17.37 -3.74 -9.46
C ASP A 129 16.83 -5.18 -9.46
N SER A 130 15.64 -5.41 -8.89
CA SER A 130 14.99 -6.72 -8.85
C SER A 130 13.69 -6.78 -9.65
N LEU A 131 13.07 -5.63 -9.95
CA LEU A 131 11.76 -5.57 -10.58
C LEU A 131 11.84 -5.93 -12.06
N GLU A 132 11.12 -6.98 -12.46
CA GLU A 132 11.08 -7.50 -13.83
C GLU A 132 9.81 -7.03 -14.57
N SER A 133 8.71 -6.79 -13.85
CA SER A 133 7.45 -6.37 -14.47
C SER A 133 6.57 -5.54 -13.53
N ILE A 134 5.84 -4.59 -14.11
CA ILE A 134 4.79 -3.82 -13.43
C ILE A 134 3.55 -3.80 -14.32
N GLU A 135 2.41 -4.15 -13.73
CA GLU A 135 1.10 -4.11 -14.38
C GLU A 135 0.26 -3.03 -13.72
N LEU A 136 -0.19 -2.06 -14.51
CA LEU A 136 -1.01 -0.92 -14.08
C LEU A 136 -2.34 -0.97 -14.83
N ILE A 137 -3.44 -1.18 -14.12
CA ILE A 137 -4.76 -1.37 -14.70
C ILE A 137 -5.76 -0.43 -14.02
N ASP A 138 -6.46 0.37 -14.82
CA ASP A 138 -7.54 1.24 -14.36
C ASP A 138 -7.14 2.13 -13.17
N LEU A 139 -6.09 2.93 -13.36
CA LEU A 139 -5.51 3.83 -12.36
C LEU A 139 -5.70 5.28 -12.78
N ALA A 140 -6.77 5.92 -12.28
CA ALA A 140 -7.23 7.22 -12.73
C ALA A 140 -6.26 8.39 -12.47
N GLN A 141 -5.34 8.27 -11.52
CA GLN A 141 -4.42 9.34 -11.13
C GLN A 141 -2.99 9.14 -11.64
N ILE A 142 -2.77 8.17 -12.52
CA ILE A 142 -1.47 7.96 -13.19
C ILE A 142 -1.50 8.70 -14.53
N SER A 143 -0.59 9.65 -14.71
CA SER A 143 -0.42 10.40 -15.95
C SER A 143 0.73 9.84 -16.80
N GLU A 144 0.92 10.40 -18.01
CA GLU A 144 2.07 10.11 -18.86
C GLU A 144 3.40 10.39 -18.14
N ASN A 145 3.45 11.41 -17.28
CA ASN A 145 4.62 11.70 -16.45
C ASN A 145 4.91 10.58 -15.45
N GLY A 146 3.85 9.98 -14.87
CA GLY A 146 3.99 8.80 -14.01
C GLY A 146 4.59 7.62 -14.76
N LEU A 147 4.13 7.37 -15.99
CA LEU A 147 4.66 6.30 -16.84
C LEU A 147 6.11 6.55 -17.24
N ALA A 148 6.55 7.80 -17.39
CA ALA A 148 7.94 8.13 -17.70
C ALA A 148 8.93 7.64 -16.63
N TYR A 149 8.52 7.51 -15.36
CA TYR A 149 9.35 6.92 -14.30
C TYR A 149 9.65 5.44 -14.54
N LEU A 150 8.82 4.73 -15.32
CA LEU A 150 9.02 3.32 -15.65
C LEU A 150 10.07 3.11 -16.73
N ALA A 151 10.37 4.15 -17.52
CA ALA A 151 11.39 4.07 -18.58
C ALA A 151 12.82 3.85 -18.05
N GLY A 152 13.03 3.98 -16.75
CA GLY A 152 14.31 3.74 -16.07
C GLY A 152 14.37 2.44 -15.25
N LEU A 153 13.33 1.61 -15.34
CA LEU A 153 13.23 0.31 -14.66
C LEU A 153 13.80 -0.82 -15.51
#